data_04aac8e4fca10bdf8bb8743b37a7f3c6
#
_entry.id   04aac8e4fca10bdf8bb8743b37a7f3c6
#
_cell.length_a   1.000
_cell.length_b   1.000
_cell.length_c   1.000
_cell.angle_alpha   90.00
_cell.angle_beta   90.00
_cell.angle_gamma   90.00
#
_symmetry.space_group_name_H-M   'P 1'
#
loop_
_entity.id
_entity.type
_entity.pdbx_description
1 polymer ?
#
loop_
_entity_poly.entity_id
_entity_poly.type
_entity_poly.pdbx_seq_one_letter_code
_entity_poly.pdbx_strand_id
1 'polypeptide(L)'
;MKKWFIIALTMALWLTGCQDQKDLLNLLFPTTVVIDYSDNRYYLAFQIHNFNSISRGELESGQSQDSILIVQGEGKTIEEAIGQIESEQRSALSLSHIRSLIIQSGMLEQSRIQDLINYLTYNMELRMDTSLY
;
A
#
# COMPACT_ATOMS: atom_id res chain seq x y z
N MET A 1 42.38 11.11 -30.04
CA MET A 1 42.08 10.44 -28.76
C MET A 1 41.03 11.23 -27.92
N LYS A 2 41.14 12.56 -27.73
CA LYS A 2 40.13 13.35 -26.94
C LYS A 2 38.67 13.29 -27.44
N LYS A 3 38.47 13.26 -28.77
CA LYS A 3 37.09 13.20 -29.33
C LYS A 3 36.39 11.87 -29.06
N TRP A 4 37.10 10.77 -29.07
CA TRP A 4 36.56 9.43 -28.74
C TRP A 4 36.21 9.31 -27.25
N PHE A 5 36.95 9.94 -26.38
CA PHE A 5 36.67 9.98 -24.94
C PHE A 5 35.40 10.75 -24.63
N ILE A 6 35.15 11.85 -25.33
CA ILE A 6 33.92 12.66 -25.17
C ILE A 6 32.69 11.85 -25.63
N ILE A 7 32.80 11.13 -26.77
CA ILE A 7 31.71 10.30 -27.29
C ILE A 7 31.40 9.15 -26.31
N ALA A 8 32.41 8.51 -25.75
CA ALA A 8 32.25 7.43 -24.78
C ALA A 8 31.61 7.96 -23.46
N LEU A 9 31.99 9.16 -23.01
CA LEU A 9 31.45 9.79 -21.81
C LEU A 9 29.97 10.21 -21.99
N THR A 10 29.62 10.74 -23.15
CA THR A 10 28.21 11.06 -23.44
C THR A 10 27.34 9.82 -23.57
N MET A 11 27.88 8.74 -24.14
CA MET A 11 27.15 7.47 -24.26
C MET A 11 26.93 6.82 -22.88
N ALA A 12 27.88 6.93 -21.96
CA ALA A 12 27.77 6.42 -20.58
C ALA A 12 26.70 7.18 -19.78
N LEU A 13 26.52 8.49 -20.01
CA LEU A 13 25.47 9.30 -19.34
C LEU A 13 24.05 8.94 -19.79
N TRP A 14 23.88 8.37 -20.98
CA TRP A 14 22.57 7.94 -21.49
C TRP A 14 22.15 6.56 -20.99
N LEU A 15 23.06 5.80 -20.38
CA LEU A 15 22.77 4.48 -19.81
C LEU A 15 22.29 4.53 -18.35
N THR A 16 22.25 5.69 -17.70
CA THR A 16 21.68 5.84 -16.36
C THR A 16 20.16 6.02 -16.43
N GLY A 17 19.48 5.14 -17.17
CA GLY A 17 18.04 5.14 -17.32
C GLY A 17 17.35 4.40 -16.18
N CYS A 18 16.43 5.06 -15.54
CA CYS A 18 15.27 4.58 -14.78
C CYS A 18 15.47 3.29 -13.96
N GLN A 19 15.90 3.46 -12.70
CA GLN A 19 15.93 2.38 -11.71
C GLN A 19 14.74 2.46 -10.73
N ASP A 20 13.65 3.10 -11.13
CA ASP A 20 12.43 3.20 -10.32
C ASP A 20 11.40 2.14 -10.77
N GLN A 21 11.85 0.91 -10.88
CA GLN A 21 10.99 -0.23 -11.12
C GLN A 21 10.44 -0.69 -9.76
N LYS A 22 9.27 -0.15 -9.37
CA LYS A 22 8.50 -0.73 -8.26
C LYS A 22 8.20 -2.18 -8.66
N ASP A 23 8.86 -3.10 -7.99
CA ASP A 23 8.73 -4.53 -8.27
C ASP A 23 7.29 -4.93 -7.97
N LEU A 24 6.48 -5.21 -9.00
CA LEU A 24 5.08 -5.62 -8.87
C LEU A 24 4.90 -6.87 -7.99
N LEU A 25 6.00 -7.64 -7.82
CA LEU A 25 6.03 -8.81 -6.94
C LEU A 25 6.03 -8.45 -5.45
N ASN A 26 6.34 -7.20 -5.10
CA ASN A 26 6.38 -6.69 -3.73
C ASN A 26 5.24 -5.71 -3.44
N LEU A 27 4.13 -5.80 -4.18
CA LEU A 27 2.94 -5.00 -3.92
C LEU A 27 1.89 -5.83 -3.16
N LEU A 28 1.36 -5.25 -2.11
CA LEU A 28 0.21 -5.76 -1.39
C LEU A 28 -1.05 -5.04 -1.87
N PHE A 29 -2.08 -5.80 -2.18
CA PHE A 29 -3.37 -5.31 -2.68
C PHE A 29 -4.46 -5.49 -1.62
N PRO A 30 -4.61 -4.54 -0.69
CA PRO A 30 -5.66 -4.60 0.30
C PRO A 30 -7.04 -4.39 -0.36
N THR A 31 -8.05 -5.08 0.17
CA THR A 31 -9.44 -4.97 -0.27
C THR A 31 -10.30 -4.21 0.72
N THR A 32 -9.94 -4.26 1.99
CA THR A 32 -10.63 -3.58 3.08
C THR A 32 -9.62 -2.86 3.95
N VAL A 33 -9.95 -1.65 4.37
CA VAL A 33 -9.21 -0.91 5.38
C VAL A 33 -10.13 -0.52 6.53
N VAL A 34 -9.64 -0.70 7.73
CA VAL A 34 -10.26 -0.19 8.96
C VAL A 34 -9.36 0.92 9.49
N ILE A 35 -9.95 2.04 9.84
CA ILE A 35 -9.24 3.17 10.45
C ILE A 35 -9.86 3.55 11.78
N ASP A 36 -9.03 3.71 12.78
CA ASP A 36 -9.40 4.19 14.11
C ASP A 36 -8.43 5.27 14.58
N TYR A 37 -8.86 6.01 15.62
CA TYR A 37 -8.01 6.99 16.28
C TYR A 37 -8.18 6.86 17.78
N SER A 38 -7.11 6.57 18.48
CA SER A 38 -7.05 6.40 19.92
C SER A 38 -5.67 6.84 20.43
N ASP A 39 -5.59 7.28 21.68
CA ASP A 39 -4.33 7.66 22.32
C ASP A 39 -3.43 8.60 21.51
N ASN A 40 -4.06 9.54 20.77
CA ASN A 40 -3.40 10.51 19.90
C ASN A 40 -2.62 9.87 18.74
N ARG A 41 -3.08 8.71 18.25
CA ARG A 41 -2.52 7.97 17.11
C ARG A 41 -3.61 7.43 16.20
N TYR A 42 -3.27 7.32 14.93
CA TYR A 42 -4.05 6.59 13.94
C TYR A 42 -3.67 5.11 13.99
N TYR A 43 -4.67 4.25 13.96
CA TYR A 43 -4.54 2.80 13.85
C TYR A 43 -5.17 2.36 12.53
N LEU A 44 -4.38 1.66 11.73
CA LEU A 44 -4.81 1.15 10.43
C LEU A 44 -4.72 -0.36 10.43
N ALA A 45 -5.75 -1.02 9.90
CA ALA A 45 -5.72 -2.44 9.63
C ALA A 45 -6.17 -2.69 8.20
N PHE A 46 -5.36 -3.42 7.43
CA PHE A 46 -5.66 -3.78 6.05
C PHE A 46 -5.90 -5.27 5.93
N GLN A 47 -6.98 -5.62 5.23
CA GLN A 47 -7.27 -6.99 4.83
C GLN A 47 -6.73 -7.23 3.43
N ILE A 48 -5.86 -8.22 3.29
CA ILE A 48 -5.19 -8.58 2.05
C ILE A 48 -5.55 -10.01 1.71
N HIS A 49 -5.94 -10.28 0.46
CA HIS A 49 -6.08 -11.64 -0.04
C HIS A 49 -4.71 -12.16 -0.50
N ASN A 50 -4.26 -13.27 0.09
CA ASN A 50 -3.00 -13.89 -0.29
C ASN A 50 -3.21 -14.81 -1.49
N PHE A 51 -2.96 -14.29 -2.68
CA PHE A 51 -3.04 -15.06 -3.93
C PHE A 51 -1.90 -16.07 -4.12
N ASN A 52 -0.84 -15.99 -3.32
CA ASN A 52 0.30 -16.91 -3.43
C ASN A 52 0.00 -18.35 -2.99
N SER A 53 -1.10 -18.59 -2.27
CA SER A 53 -1.57 -19.94 -1.93
C SER A 53 -2.19 -20.66 -3.13
N ILE A 54 -2.71 -19.91 -4.10
CA ILE A 54 -3.39 -20.46 -5.29
C ILE A 54 -2.38 -20.97 -6.32
N SER A 55 -1.17 -20.39 -6.39
CA SER A 55 -0.17 -20.73 -7.40
C SER A 55 0.73 -21.92 -7.04
N ARG A 56 0.65 -22.47 -5.83
CA ARG A 56 1.47 -23.61 -5.40
C ARG A 56 0.81 -24.97 -5.53
N GLY A 57 -0.25 -25.10 -6.36
CA GLY A 57 -0.70 -26.42 -6.81
C GLY A 57 -1.07 -27.43 -5.72
N GLU A 58 -1.44 -27.00 -4.52
CA GLU A 58 -2.04 -27.90 -3.52
C GLU A 58 -3.49 -28.15 -3.86
N LEU A 59 -3.69 -28.92 -4.96
CA LEU A 59 -4.96 -29.52 -5.35
C LEU A 59 -5.29 -30.79 -4.52
N GLU A 60 -4.68 -30.95 -3.33
CA GLU A 60 -5.01 -32.06 -2.45
C GLU A 60 -5.55 -31.53 -1.12
N SER A 61 -6.83 -31.78 -0.99
CA SER A 61 -7.74 -31.58 0.14
C SER A 61 -8.56 -30.28 0.11
N GLY A 62 -9.75 -30.41 -0.37
CA GLY A 62 -10.97 -29.62 -0.36
C GLY A 62 -11.28 -28.58 0.72
N GLN A 63 -10.31 -27.77 1.10
CA GLN A 63 -10.48 -26.54 1.87
C GLN A 63 -9.70 -25.44 1.16
N SER A 64 -10.38 -24.71 0.29
CA SER A 64 -9.95 -23.37 -0.11
C SER A 64 -10.02 -22.47 1.12
N GLN A 65 -8.99 -22.54 1.97
CA GLN A 65 -8.72 -21.47 2.91
C GLN A 65 -8.27 -20.28 2.08
N ASP A 66 -9.21 -19.40 1.76
CA ASP A 66 -8.89 -18.03 1.39
C ASP A 66 -8.03 -17.48 2.53
N SER A 67 -6.71 -17.53 2.36
CA SER A 67 -5.80 -17.05 3.38
C SER A 67 -5.88 -15.52 3.38
N ILE A 68 -6.70 -15.01 4.29
CA ILE A 68 -6.81 -13.59 4.58
C ILE A 68 -5.64 -13.23 5.48
N LEU A 69 -4.82 -12.31 5.03
CA LEU A 69 -3.77 -11.69 5.82
C LEU A 69 -4.28 -10.34 6.34
N ILE A 70 -4.16 -10.12 7.64
CA ILE A 70 -4.43 -8.82 8.24
C ILE A 70 -3.10 -8.22 8.66
N VAL A 71 -2.79 -7.04 8.12
CA VAL A 71 -1.63 -6.24 8.50
C VAL A 71 -2.10 -4.98 9.22
N GLN A 72 -1.37 -4.57 10.26
CA GLN A 72 -1.74 -3.44 11.11
C GLN A 72 -0.55 -2.51 11.28
N GLY A 73 -0.85 -1.23 11.46
CA GLY A 73 0.15 -0.22 11.76
C GLY A 73 -0.45 0.94 12.53
N GLU A 74 0.41 1.65 13.22
CA GLU A 74 0.05 2.83 13.98
C GLU A 74 1.00 3.99 13.70
N GLY A 75 0.49 5.22 13.82
CA GLY A 75 1.30 6.41 13.59
C GLY A 75 0.62 7.67 14.09
N LYS A 76 1.36 8.75 14.19
CA LYS A 76 0.81 10.08 14.50
C LYS A 76 0.05 10.67 13.32
N THR A 77 0.36 10.20 12.11
CA THR A 77 -0.34 10.52 10.86
C THR A 77 -0.72 9.23 10.14
N ILE A 78 -1.63 9.33 9.18
CA ILE A 78 -2.05 8.20 8.36
C ILE A 78 -0.86 7.67 7.53
N GLU A 79 -0.02 8.57 7.00
CA GLU A 79 1.19 8.22 6.23
C GLU A 79 2.19 7.44 7.09
N GLU A 80 2.39 7.86 8.35
CA GLU A 80 3.31 7.18 9.27
C GLU A 80 2.82 5.75 9.56
N ALA A 81 1.52 5.58 9.79
CA ALA A 81 0.93 4.27 10.03
C ALA A 81 1.07 3.33 8.81
N ILE A 82 0.87 3.84 7.60
CA ILE A 82 1.08 3.09 6.35
C ILE A 82 2.56 2.77 6.18
N GLY A 83 3.46 3.74 6.37
CA GLY A 83 4.89 3.54 6.27
C GLY A 83 5.43 2.48 7.23
N GLN A 84 4.85 2.37 8.43
CA GLN A 84 5.17 1.29 9.37
C GLN A 84 4.81 -0.07 8.77
N ILE A 85 3.59 -0.23 8.25
CA ILE A 85 3.14 -1.48 7.63
C ILE A 85 4.06 -1.87 6.46
N GLU A 86 4.36 -0.92 5.58
CA GLU A 86 5.22 -1.16 4.42
C GLU A 86 6.63 -1.60 4.82
N SER A 87 7.17 -0.99 5.88
CA SER A 87 8.49 -1.35 6.39
C SER A 87 8.52 -2.74 7.02
N GLU A 88 7.49 -3.12 7.77
CA GLU A 88 7.36 -4.44 8.40
C GLU A 88 7.14 -5.55 7.36
N GLN A 89 6.29 -5.28 6.36
CA GLN A 89 5.98 -6.24 5.31
C GLN A 89 7.04 -6.27 4.20
N ARG A 90 7.96 -5.30 4.16
CA ARG A 90 8.94 -5.08 3.07
C ARG A 90 8.28 -5.02 1.70
N SER A 91 7.06 -4.51 1.66
CA SER A 91 6.19 -4.46 0.48
C SER A 91 5.41 -3.17 0.49
N ALA A 92 5.25 -2.53 -0.66
CA ALA A 92 4.42 -1.34 -0.78
C ALA A 92 2.93 -1.70 -0.81
N LEU A 93 2.09 -0.83 -0.26
CA LEU A 93 0.64 -0.96 -0.30
C LEU A 93 0.09 -0.24 -1.54
N SER A 94 -0.65 -0.95 -2.38
CA SER A 94 -1.44 -0.34 -3.46
C SER A 94 -2.89 -0.17 -3.02
N LEU A 95 -3.29 1.07 -2.77
CA LEU A 95 -4.63 1.41 -2.28
C LEU A 95 -5.71 1.36 -3.37
N SER A 96 -5.31 1.16 -4.63
CA SER A 96 -6.21 1.15 -5.80
C SER A 96 -7.27 0.04 -5.80
N HIS A 97 -7.11 -0.98 -4.96
CA HIS A 97 -8.00 -2.14 -4.88
C HIS A 97 -8.91 -2.13 -3.66
N ILE A 98 -8.87 -1.09 -2.84
CA ILE A 98 -9.74 -0.96 -1.68
C ILE A 98 -11.19 -0.82 -2.13
N ARG A 99 -12.05 -1.71 -1.62
CA ARG A 99 -13.49 -1.73 -1.87
C ARG A 99 -14.29 -1.27 -0.67
N SER A 100 -13.74 -1.42 0.52
CA SER A 100 -14.42 -1.08 1.77
C SER A 100 -13.50 -0.27 2.67
N LEU A 101 -14.02 0.85 3.15
CA LEU A 101 -13.39 1.69 4.16
C LEU A 101 -14.29 1.69 5.39
N ILE A 102 -13.78 1.18 6.50
CA ILE A 102 -14.49 1.11 7.78
C ILE A 102 -13.89 2.17 8.69
N ILE A 103 -14.72 3.09 9.13
CA ILE A 103 -14.34 4.19 10.02
C ILE A 103 -14.86 3.90 11.43
N GLN A 104 -13.98 3.78 12.39
CA GLN A 104 -14.36 3.58 13.79
C GLN A 104 -14.71 4.89 14.50
N SER A 105 -15.36 4.78 15.63
CA SER A 105 -15.90 5.93 16.38
C SER A 105 -14.83 6.94 16.80
N GLY A 106 -13.59 6.50 17.02
CA GLY A 106 -12.47 7.37 17.34
C GLY A 106 -12.15 8.39 16.25
N MET A 107 -12.52 8.10 15.00
CA MET A 107 -12.31 8.96 13.83
C MET A 107 -13.41 10.00 13.60
N LEU A 108 -14.54 9.92 14.30
CA LEU A 108 -15.75 10.75 14.02
C LEU A 108 -15.60 12.23 14.40
N GLU A 109 -14.47 12.65 14.95
CA GLU A 109 -14.18 14.06 15.14
C GLU A 109 -13.86 14.74 13.80
N GLN A 110 -14.41 15.95 13.61
CA GLN A 110 -14.33 16.66 12.33
C GLN A 110 -12.89 16.87 11.83
N SER A 111 -11.95 17.15 12.73
CA SER A 111 -10.53 17.32 12.40
C SER A 111 -9.93 16.07 11.78
N ARG A 112 -10.24 14.89 12.34
CA ARG A 112 -9.70 13.59 11.90
C ARG A 112 -10.32 13.14 10.59
N ILE A 113 -11.62 13.39 10.41
CA ILE A 113 -12.27 13.16 9.11
C ILE A 113 -11.64 14.05 8.04
N GLN A 114 -11.30 15.30 8.38
CA GLN A 114 -10.63 16.19 7.43
C GLN A 114 -9.23 15.69 7.07
N ASP A 115 -8.47 15.18 8.03
CA ASP A 115 -7.16 14.57 7.76
C ASP A 115 -7.28 13.37 6.83
N LEU A 116 -8.29 12.51 7.06
CA LEU A 116 -8.58 11.38 6.18
C LEU A 116 -8.93 11.84 4.77
N ILE A 117 -9.83 12.81 4.63
CA ILE A 117 -10.22 13.36 3.32
C ILE A 117 -9.01 13.97 2.61
N ASN A 118 -8.17 14.72 3.32
CA ASN A 118 -6.95 15.29 2.77
C ASN A 118 -6.03 14.18 2.27
N TYR A 119 -5.79 13.16 3.10
CA TYR A 119 -4.96 12.01 2.72
C TYR A 119 -5.48 11.34 1.44
N LEU A 120 -6.79 11.05 1.39
CA LEU A 120 -7.43 10.42 0.24
C LEU A 120 -7.37 11.29 -1.02
N THR A 121 -7.46 12.61 -0.87
CA THR A 121 -7.41 13.56 -1.98
C THR A 121 -6.01 13.65 -2.60
N TYR A 122 -4.98 13.63 -1.76
CA TYR A 122 -3.58 13.73 -2.23
C TYR A 122 -3.03 12.41 -2.74
N ASN A 123 -3.48 11.30 -2.18
CA ASN A 123 -3.01 9.95 -2.53
C ASN A 123 -4.04 9.18 -3.37
N MET A 124 -4.71 9.84 -4.29
CA MET A 124 -5.87 9.44 -5.09
C MET A 124 -5.75 8.08 -5.83
N GLU A 125 -5.37 7.03 -5.13
CA GLU A 125 -5.45 5.66 -5.66
C GLU A 125 -6.79 4.98 -5.35
N LEU A 126 -7.62 5.59 -4.48
CA LEU A 126 -8.92 5.02 -4.13
C LEU A 126 -9.90 5.12 -5.30
N ARG A 127 -10.57 4.03 -5.58
CA ARG A 127 -11.64 3.99 -6.57
C ARG A 127 -12.88 4.71 -6.06
N MET A 128 -13.59 5.38 -6.96
CA MET A 128 -14.83 6.11 -6.63
C MET A 128 -15.99 5.19 -6.20
N ASP A 129 -15.85 3.87 -6.38
CA ASP A 129 -16.84 2.85 -6.00
C ASP A 129 -16.58 2.23 -4.62
N THR A 130 -15.65 2.80 -3.83
CA THR A 130 -15.35 2.33 -2.48
C THR A 130 -16.53 2.57 -1.55
N SER A 131 -17.02 1.52 -0.91
CA SER A 131 -18.12 1.61 0.07
C SER A 131 -17.57 2.09 1.43
N LEU A 132 -18.28 3.03 2.04
CA LEU A 132 -17.97 3.59 3.36
C LEU A 132 -18.92 2.97 4.41
N TYR A 133 -18.37 2.50 5.52
CA TYR A 133 -19.11 1.89 6.65
C TYR A 133 -18.69 2.51 7.98
#